data_7bafeed9b3d2bfd35532d5295aad7a9b
#
_entry.id   7bafeed9b3d2bfd35532d5295aad7a9b
#
_cell.length_a   1.000
_cell.length_b   1.000
_cell.length_c   1.000
_cell.angle_alpha   90.00
_cell.angle_beta   90.00
_cell.angle_gamma   90.00
#
_symmetry.space_group_name_H-M   'P 1'
#
loop_
_entity.id
_entity.type
_entity.pdbx_description
1 polymer ?
#
loop_
_entity_poly.entity_id
_entity_poly.type
_entity_poly.pdbx_seq_one_letter_code
_entity_poly.pdbx_strand_id
1 'polypeptide(L)'
;MLRRVVITSLAVTNCLPLLLTLPVQAAPAPVASGSWVMVPQSKDANSDGFIDGDGGVPASGALALQPSTTYVGAGNYIAQPNERLIGGALSWYLDPAGYPVQLTACASTGANYVWTISQGQTIVKTTPERTIKKKTCKTTVTLPEGDYNFKLTVKSGNAKRVQNLTATVKNYLMVALGDSYASGEGNPRNIEAWLTQAGSFSPYWDDDGCNRSARGGPAQAALRLEQSSPRTSVTLIYAACSGATVDRGILGPQPAAGASTSQVEQVRSLIGTRGIDILTISIGGNDVGFQSVLTTCALAANCPTAKAVTLPLSEYQDVQTGLQARIGQLPASLARIAPCFGGPCTLGNGSKSPGLVMNVGASVLPMPYPDITRAANGSACSYLTIDQADFTWARDTILTPTAPNPYPYQPSRGQSLALPMNSGTLNGAIFTTASTLGWNPVVGIWSASGDSSTGHGVCAADSAWAFGLTGITGFTSGSFHPNVKGQEVIGREIAKVVGVQ
;
A
#
# COMPACT_ATOMS: atom_id res chain seq x y z
N MET A 1 42.64 42.89 100.70
CA MET A 1 42.83 41.74 99.82
C MET A 1 42.87 42.24 98.39
N LEU A 2 44.12 42.41 97.85
CA LEU A 2 44.34 42.96 96.52
C LEU A 2 44.30 41.84 95.50
N ARG A 3 43.52 42.01 94.45
CA ARG A 3 43.62 41.17 93.25
C ARG A 3 44.25 42.02 92.13
N ARG A 4 45.39 41.57 91.67
CA ARG A 4 46.07 42.12 90.50
C ARG A 4 45.32 41.82 89.21
N VAL A 5 45.13 42.85 88.40
CA VAL A 5 44.65 42.72 87.04
C VAL A 5 45.86 42.61 86.12
N VAL A 6 45.94 41.54 85.33
CA VAL A 6 46.93 41.37 84.25
C VAL A 6 46.27 41.80 82.97
N ILE A 7 46.81 42.78 82.28
CA ILE A 7 46.36 43.20 80.95
C ILE A 7 47.21 42.44 79.93
N THR A 8 46.59 41.57 79.16
CA THR A 8 47.21 40.88 78.02
C THR A 8 46.84 41.64 76.73
N SER A 9 47.85 42.23 76.08
CA SER A 9 47.68 42.86 74.76
C SER A 9 47.44 41.83 73.68
N LEU A 10 46.28 41.91 72.98
CA LEU A 10 45.99 41.17 71.76
C LEU A 10 46.63 41.88 70.58
N ALA A 11 47.53 41.16 69.87
CA ALA A 11 48.03 41.57 68.58
C ALA A 11 46.98 41.21 67.53
N VAL A 12 46.42 42.18 66.84
CA VAL A 12 45.50 42.01 65.73
C VAL A 12 46.33 41.73 64.46
N THR A 13 46.36 40.48 64.07
CA THR A 13 46.91 40.04 62.77
C THR A 13 45.87 40.25 61.68
N ASN A 14 46.10 41.18 60.76
CA ASN A 14 45.29 41.42 59.57
C ASN A 14 45.46 40.24 58.64
N CYS A 15 44.48 39.26 58.59
CA CYS A 15 44.33 38.28 57.51
C CYS A 15 43.62 38.93 56.35
N LEU A 16 44.35 39.26 55.27
CA LEU A 16 43.78 39.54 53.97
C LEU A 16 43.07 38.26 53.45
N PRO A 17 41.79 38.29 53.07
CA PRO A 17 41.19 37.14 52.44
C PRO A 17 41.77 37.00 51.03
N LEU A 18 42.55 35.93 50.81
CA LEU A 18 42.93 35.45 49.46
C LEU A 18 41.66 34.98 48.77
N LEU A 19 41.06 35.79 47.88
CA LEU A 19 40.00 35.40 46.96
C LEU A 19 40.63 34.43 46.01
N LEU A 20 40.53 33.12 46.31
CA LEU A 20 40.75 32.02 45.38
C LEU A 20 39.63 32.10 44.35
N THR A 21 39.88 32.72 43.20
CA THR A 21 39.04 32.57 42.00
C THR A 21 39.17 31.14 41.55
N LEU A 22 38.19 30.30 41.92
CA LEU A 22 38.05 28.97 41.33
C LEU A 22 37.97 29.15 39.79
N PRO A 23 38.73 28.40 39.00
CA PRO A 23 38.61 28.46 37.55
C PRO A 23 37.18 28.10 37.20
N VAL A 24 36.48 29.04 36.60
CA VAL A 24 35.18 28.76 35.98
C VAL A 24 35.43 27.65 34.93
N GLN A 25 35.04 26.44 35.25
CA GLN A 25 35.18 25.33 34.37
C GLN A 25 34.38 25.66 33.09
N ALA A 26 35.09 25.82 31.99
CA ALA A 26 34.48 26.17 30.72
C ALA A 26 33.40 25.10 30.39
N ALA A 27 32.19 25.56 30.13
CA ALA A 27 31.12 24.66 29.75
C ALA A 27 31.58 23.78 28.57
N PRO A 28 31.29 22.47 28.59
CA PRO A 28 31.72 21.59 27.54
C PRO A 28 31.23 22.10 26.18
N ALA A 29 32.08 21.95 25.15
CA ALA A 29 31.75 22.42 23.82
C ALA A 29 30.48 21.73 23.32
N PRO A 30 29.55 22.43 22.65
CA PRO A 30 28.34 21.81 22.15
C PRO A 30 28.66 20.78 21.08
N VAL A 31 27.80 19.74 20.95
CA VAL A 31 27.88 18.75 19.91
C VAL A 31 26.60 18.85 19.08
N ALA A 32 26.73 18.96 17.75
CA ALA A 32 25.60 18.88 16.83
C ALA A 32 25.46 17.44 16.35
N SER A 33 24.38 16.79 16.75
CA SER A 33 24.00 15.44 16.31
C SER A 33 22.51 15.42 16.04
N GLY A 34 22.16 15.47 14.78
CA GLY A 34 20.79 15.51 14.30
C GLY A 34 20.47 14.41 13.32
N SER A 35 19.19 14.15 13.15
CA SER A 35 18.64 13.24 12.13
C SER A 35 17.31 13.77 11.61
N TRP A 36 16.82 13.15 10.54
CA TRP A 36 15.54 13.48 9.97
C TRP A 36 14.80 12.22 9.52
N VAL A 37 13.48 12.30 9.51
CA VAL A 37 12.60 11.25 9.02
C VAL A 37 11.41 11.90 8.29
N MET A 38 10.83 11.17 7.34
CA MET A 38 9.50 11.49 6.83
C MET A 38 8.47 11.15 7.91
N VAL A 39 7.39 11.93 7.99
CA VAL A 39 6.24 11.52 8.81
C VAL A 39 5.38 10.59 7.97
N PRO A 40 5.13 9.36 8.41
CA PRO A 40 4.34 8.39 7.65
C PRO A 40 2.97 8.93 7.27
N GLN A 41 2.56 8.70 6.03
CA GLN A 41 1.21 9.00 5.54
C GLN A 41 0.26 7.83 5.78
N SER A 42 0.75 6.60 5.70
CA SER A 42 0.02 5.38 6.02
C SER A 42 0.60 4.77 7.29
N LYS A 43 -0.24 4.50 8.28
CA LYS A 43 0.19 3.99 9.60
C LYS A 43 -0.58 2.75 9.99
N ASP A 44 0.09 1.98 10.81
CA ASP A 44 -0.43 0.88 11.60
C ASP A 44 -0.07 1.18 13.06
N ALA A 45 -0.90 1.97 13.73
CA ALA A 45 -0.63 2.43 15.10
C ALA A 45 -1.01 1.40 16.15
N ASN A 46 -1.95 0.52 15.83
CA ASN A 46 -2.36 -0.58 16.69
C ASN A 46 -1.52 -1.85 16.50
N SER A 47 -0.64 -1.85 15.49
CA SER A 47 0.26 -2.97 15.14
C SER A 47 -0.47 -4.26 14.75
N ASP A 48 -1.61 -4.12 14.05
CA ASP A 48 -2.37 -5.27 13.53
C ASP A 48 -1.91 -5.71 12.12
N GLY A 49 -0.95 -5.00 11.53
CA GLY A 49 -0.39 -5.28 10.21
C GLY A 49 -1.15 -4.63 9.05
N PHE A 50 -2.12 -3.75 9.33
CA PHE A 50 -2.94 -3.09 8.32
C PHE A 50 -2.93 -1.57 8.49
N ILE A 51 -3.20 -0.85 7.40
CA ILE A 51 -3.35 0.60 7.48
C ILE A 51 -4.59 0.91 8.33
N ASP A 52 -4.39 1.69 9.39
CA ASP A 52 -5.49 2.17 10.22
C ASP A 52 -6.47 2.99 9.39
N GLY A 53 -7.75 2.83 9.69
CA GLY A 53 -8.78 3.76 9.27
C GLY A 53 -8.80 5.02 10.16
N ASP A 54 -9.78 5.87 9.91
CA ASP A 54 -9.99 7.16 10.60
C ASP A 54 -10.57 7.05 12.02
N GLY A 55 -10.01 6.23 12.86
CA GLY A 55 -10.41 6.12 14.25
C GLY A 55 -10.71 4.72 14.72
N GLY A 56 -10.29 3.72 13.95
CA GLY A 56 -10.48 2.31 14.29
C GLY A 56 -11.87 1.79 13.92
N VAL A 57 -12.02 0.46 13.97
CA VAL A 57 -13.33 -0.19 13.83
C VAL A 57 -14.23 0.33 14.95
N PRO A 58 -15.39 0.94 14.66
CA PRO A 58 -16.32 1.30 15.71
C PRO A 58 -16.66 0.07 16.53
N ALA A 59 -16.58 0.16 17.85
CA ALA A 59 -16.89 -0.94 18.76
C ALA A 59 -18.33 -1.49 18.61
N SER A 60 -19.15 -0.90 17.77
CA SER A 60 -20.57 -1.20 17.57
C SER A 60 -20.95 -1.57 16.14
N GLY A 61 -20.06 -2.07 15.31
CA GLY A 61 -20.46 -2.64 13.99
C GLY A 61 -21.25 -1.73 13.04
N ALA A 62 -21.41 -0.47 13.38
CA ALA A 62 -22.17 0.48 12.61
C ALA A 62 -21.23 1.49 11.97
N LEU A 63 -21.37 1.60 10.67
CA LEU A 63 -20.99 2.67 9.78
C LEU A 63 -19.75 2.40 8.94
N ALA A 64 -20.11 2.24 7.67
CA ALA A 64 -19.24 2.61 6.57
C ALA A 64 -18.39 3.82 6.92
N LEU A 65 -17.10 3.75 6.62
CA LEU A 65 -16.23 4.92 6.62
C LEU A 65 -16.87 5.98 5.71
N GLN A 66 -17.68 6.82 6.32
CA GLN A 66 -17.94 8.10 5.68
C GLN A 66 -16.58 8.77 5.63
N PRO A 67 -16.14 9.30 4.47
CA PRO A 67 -14.98 10.15 4.43
C PRO A 67 -15.20 11.23 5.49
N SER A 68 -14.47 11.11 6.59
CA SER A 68 -14.70 11.99 7.73
C SER A 68 -14.29 13.39 7.32
N THR A 69 -15.20 14.34 7.44
CA THR A 69 -14.88 15.77 7.31
C THR A 69 -13.86 16.24 8.36
N THR A 70 -13.54 15.40 9.33
CA THR A 70 -12.56 15.63 10.42
C THR A 70 -11.17 15.08 10.12
N TYR A 71 -10.93 14.55 8.93
CA TYR A 71 -9.69 13.88 8.54
C TYR A 71 -8.47 14.79 8.42
N VAL A 72 -8.59 16.04 8.69
CA VAL A 72 -7.51 17.01 8.59
C VAL A 72 -6.42 16.68 9.61
N GLY A 73 -5.39 15.97 9.17
CA GLY A 73 -4.15 15.84 9.93
C GLY A 73 -3.92 14.54 10.69
N ALA A 74 -4.76 13.52 10.56
CA ALA A 74 -4.59 12.27 11.32
C ALA A 74 -3.48 11.34 10.80
N GLY A 75 -3.10 11.41 9.51
CA GLY A 75 -1.94 10.71 8.96
C GLY A 75 -2.08 9.18 8.84
N ASN A 76 -3.31 8.65 8.75
CA ASN A 76 -3.62 7.23 8.63
C ASN A 76 -4.70 7.07 7.58
N TYR A 77 -4.33 6.91 6.27
CA TYR A 77 -5.35 7.12 5.28
C TYR A 77 -5.17 6.29 4.01
N ILE A 78 -6.30 5.89 3.46
CA ILE A 78 -6.40 5.34 2.12
C ILE A 78 -7.35 6.26 1.35
N ALA A 79 -6.85 7.02 0.39
CA ALA A 79 -7.70 7.85 -0.42
C ALA A 79 -8.58 7.00 -1.34
N GLN A 80 -9.86 7.27 -1.31
CA GLN A 80 -10.88 6.52 -2.04
C GLN A 80 -11.62 7.41 -3.03
N PRO A 81 -12.24 6.83 -4.08
CA PRO A 81 -12.88 7.60 -5.15
C PRO A 81 -13.96 8.58 -4.70
N ASN A 82 -14.65 8.28 -3.60
CA ASN A 82 -15.70 9.11 -3.03
C ASN A 82 -15.21 10.05 -1.93
N GLU A 83 -13.90 10.22 -1.79
CA GLU A 83 -13.33 11.16 -0.84
C GLU A 83 -13.82 12.57 -1.09
N ARG A 84 -14.25 13.24 -0.03
CA ARG A 84 -14.76 14.61 -0.13
C ARG A 84 -13.63 15.62 -0.11
N LEU A 85 -13.76 16.63 -0.96
CA LEU A 85 -12.95 17.82 -0.89
C LEU A 85 -13.36 18.64 0.34
N ILE A 86 -12.42 19.03 1.18
CA ILE A 86 -12.67 19.91 2.32
C ILE A 86 -12.63 21.35 1.81
N GLY A 87 -13.78 22.04 1.88
CA GLY A 87 -13.90 23.41 1.37
C GLY A 87 -13.64 23.53 -0.13
N GLY A 88 -13.82 22.46 -0.90
CA GLY A 88 -13.55 22.43 -2.34
C GLY A 88 -12.08 22.19 -2.71
N ALA A 89 -11.18 22.02 -1.73
CA ALA A 89 -9.78 21.68 -1.93
C ALA A 89 -9.53 20.20 -1.59
N LEU A 90 -8.50 19.61 -2.21
CA LEU A 90 -8.03 18.27 -1.87
C LEU A 90 -7.61 18.24 -0.39
N SER A 91 -7.83 17.09 0.26
CA SER A 91 -7.33 16.90 1.61
C SER A 91 -5.80 17.03 1.64
N TRP A 92 -5.24 17.39 2.80
CA TRP A 92 -3.78 17.49 2.96
C TRP A 92 -3.04 16.21 2.55
N TYR A 93 -3.70 15.05 2.64
CA TYR A 93 -3.16 13.75 2.24
C TYR A 93 -2.86 13.68 0.74
N LEU A 94 -3.69 14.34 -0.07
CA LEU A 94 -3.56 14.41 -1.52
C LEU A 94 -2.87 15.70 -1.98
N ASP A 95 -2.76 16.68 -1.08
CA ASP A 95 -2.24 18.01 -1.41
C ASP A 95 -0.72 17.96 -1.66
N PRO A 96 -0.26 18.36 -2.85
CA PRO A 96 1.15 18.39 -3.19
C PRO A 96 1.91 19.58 -2.59
N ALA A 97 1.30 20.44 -1.76
CA ALA A 97 1.96 21.61 -1.18
C ALA A 97 3.21 21.27 -0.35
N GLY A 98 3.32 20.00 0.06
CA GLY A 98 4.49 19.46 0.72
C GLY A 98 4.14 18.40 1.77
N TYR A 99 5.18 17.70 2.19
CA TYR A 99 5.07 16.57 3.10
C TYR A 99 5.73 16.89 4.44
N PRO A 100 5.20 16.39 5.55
CA PRO A 100 5.76 16.64 6.86
C PRO A 100 7.07 15.85 7.05
N VAL A 101 8.12 16.59 7.40
CA VAL A 101 9.46 16.08 7.71
C VAL A 101 9.77 16.39 9.15
N GLN A 102 10.07 15.40 9.95
CA GLN A 102 10.48 15.58 11.35
C GLN A 102 12.01 15.65 11.46
N LEU A 103 12.50 16.77 11.95
CA LEU A 103 13.90 17.02 12.25
C LEU A 103 14.15 16.82 13.74
N THR A 104 15.22 16.13 14.09
CA THR A 104 15.57 15.76 15.47
C THR A 104 16.97 16.26 15.82
N ALA A 105 17.09 17.00 16.92
CA ALA A 105 18.34 17.42 17.54
C ALA A 105 18.57 16.77 18.93
N CYS A 106 17.82 15.70 19.25
CA CYS A 106 17.78 15.11 20.61
C CYS A 106 19.10 14.46 21.05
N ALA A 107 19.94 14.06 20.10
CA ALA A 107 21.27 13.51 20.38
C ALA A 107 22.35 14.59 20.50
N SER A 108 22.00 15.86 20.34
CA SER A 108 22.92 16.98 20.47
C SER A 108 23.14 17.34 21.94
N THR A 109 24.33 17.87 22.25
CA THR A 109 24.64 18.49 23.55
C THR A 109 24.85 19.98 23.38
N GLY A 110 24.14 20.80 24.16
CA GLY A 110 24.15 22.27 24.09
C GLY A 110 22.89 22.86 24.70
N ALA A 111 22.74 24.17 24.65
CA ALA A 111 21.57 24.85 25.19
C ALA A 111 20.43 24.92 24.17
N ASN A 112 20.74 25.40 22.98
CA ASN A 112 19.76 25.71 21.96
C ASN A 112 20.17 25.13 20.58
N TYR A 113 19.20 24.98 19.69
CA TYR A 113 19.44 24.59 18.31
C TYR A 113 18.54 25.34 17.35
N VAL A 114 18.98 25.40 16.08
CA VAL A 114 18.26 25.91 14.91
C VAL A 114 18.52 24.99 13.73
N TRP A 115 17.49 24.71 12.95
CA TRP A 115 17.61 24.09 11.63
C TRP A 115 17.51 25.15 10.55
N THR A 116 18.42 25.12 9.59
CA THR A 116 18.34 25.86 8.33
C THR A 116 18.22 24.86 7.20
N ILE A 117 17.17 24.96 6.42
CA ILE A 117 16.84 24.07 5.30
C ILE A 117 17.10 24.85 4.02
N SER A 118 17.91 24.28 3.11
CA SER A 118 18.18 24.88 1.81
C SER A 118 18.00 23.87 0.67
N GLN A 119 17.63 24.40 -0.49
CA GLN A 119 17.60 23.68 -1.76
C GLN A 119 18.68 24.30 -2.65
N GLY A 120 19.72 23.55 -2.96
CA GLY A 120 20.94 24.12 -3.49
C GLY A 120 21.51 25.15 -2.53
N GLN A 121 21.69 26.37 -3.01
CA GLN A 121 22.19 27.50 -2.19
C GLN A 121 21.08 28.36 -1.59
N THR A 122 19.83 28.15 -1.98
CA THR A 122 18.70 28.96 -1.52
C THR A 122 18.16 28.43 -0.19
N ILE A 123 18.11 29.27 0.85
CA ILE A 123 17.44 28.94 2.11
C ILE A 123 15.94 29.00 1.90
N VAL A 124 15.27 27.85 2.03
CA VAL A 124 13.82 27.74 1.88
C VAL A 124 13.09 27.83 3.21
N LYS A 125 13.77 27.48 4.33
CA LYS A 125 13.19 27.57 5.66
C LYS A 125 14.27 27.66 6.75
N THR A 126 14.00 28.44 7.79
CA THR A 126 14.74 28.42 9.05
C THR A 126 13.74 28.21 10.18
N THR A 127 14.01 27.24 11.05
CA THR A 127 13.15 27.00 12.22
C THR A 127 13.43 28.04 13.31
N PRO A 128 12.47 28.33 14.19
CA PRO A 128 12.76 29.09 15.40
C PRO A 128 13.85 28.42 16.24
N GLU A 129 14.64 29.21 16.95
CA GLU A 129 15.61 28.70 17.94
C GLU A 129 14.85 27.98 19.07
N ARG A 130 15.28 26.78 19.45
CA ARG A 130 14.64 25.96 20.49
C ARG A 130 15.68 25.41 21.46
N THR A 131 15.27 25.19 22.71
CA THR A 131 16.10 24.52 23.71
C THR A 131 16.17 23.01 23.43
N ILE A 132 17.35 22.41 23.69
CA ILE A 132 17.55 20.96 23.59
C ILE A 132 17.01 20.29 24.86
N LYS A 133 15.75 19.89 24.86
CA LYS A 133 15.10 19.12 25.93
C LYS A 133 14.29 17.98 25.28
N LYS A 134 14.06 16.88 25.99
CA LYS A 134 13.31 15.71 25.50
C LYS A 134 11.99 16.06 24.79
N LYS A 135 11.27 17.07 25.27
CA LYS A 135 9.97 17.51 24.71
C LYS A 135 10.10 18.52 23.56
N THR A 136 11.25 19.18 23.37
CA THR A 136 11.42 20.30 22.42
C THR A 136 12.53 20.07 21.40
N CYS A 137 13.24 18.93 21.46
CA CYS A 137 14.35 18.61 20.56
C CYS A 137 13.92 18.12 19.16
N LYS A 138 12.60 18.01 18.91
CA LYS A 138 12.03 17.65 17.61
C LYS A 138 11.28 18.84 17.02
N THR A 139 11.32 18.96 15.70
CA THR A 139 10.60 19.97 14.93
C THR A 139 10.09 19.35 13.64
N THR A 140 8.82 19.56 13.32
CA THR A 140 8.25 19.16 12.04
C THR A 140 8.18 20.36 11.10
N VAL A 141 8.60 20.17 9.87
CA VAL A 141 8.50 21.15 8.78
C VAL A 141 7.78 20.50 7.61
N THR A 142 7.04 21.28 6.84
CA THR A 142 6.42 20.82 5.59
C THR A 142 7.30 21.28 4.44
N LEU A 143 7.68 20.31 3.58
CA LEU A 143 8.56 20.55 2.42
C LEU A 143 7.97 19.87 1.19
N PRO A 144 7.97 20.51 0.02
CA PRO A 144 7.73 19.86 -1.26
C PRO A 144 8.70 18.71 -1.52
N GLU A 145 8.42 17.85 -2.48
CA GLU A 145 9.39 16.86 -2.96
C GLU A 145 10.65 17.56 -3.50
N GLY A 146 11.81 16.96 -3.29
CA GLY A 146 13.07 17.48 -3.78
C GLY A 146 14.26 17.16 -2.87
N ASP A 147 15.43 17.58 -3.33
CA ASP A 147 16.69 17.42 -2.61
C ASP A 147 17.02 18.65 -1.77
N TYR A 148 17.37 18.42 -0.53
CA TYR A 148 17.61 19.45 0.47
C TYR A 148 18.93 19.24 1.22
N ASN A 149 19.46 20.34 1.75
CA ASN A 149 20.49 20.34 2.78
C ASN A 149 19.87 20.80 4.09
N PHE A 150 19.96 19.98 5.13
CA PHE A 150 19.53 20.30 6.48
C PHE A 150 20.75 20.63 7.33
N LYS A 151 20.90 21.88 7.71
CA LYS A 151 21.99 22.38 8.57
C LYS A 151 21.47 22.54 9.98
N LEU A 152 21.94 21.69 10.89
CA LEU A 152 21.73 21.81 12.32
C LEU A 152 22.83 22.70 12.91
N THR A 153 22.45 23.78 13.59
CA THR A 153 23.36 24.60 14.38
C THR A 153 22.99 24.48 15.84
N VAL A 154 23.92 24.00 16.67
CA VAL A 154 23.78 23.88 18.12
C VAL A 154 24.65 24.92 18.80
N LYS A 155 24.11 25.60 19.83
CA LYS A 155 24.75 26.68 20.57
C LYS A 155 24.81 26.34 22.05
N SER A 156 25.90 26.80 22.72
CA SER A 156 26.05 26.84 24.16
C SER A 156 26.86 28.09 24.54
N GLY A 157 26.20 29.13 25.04
CA GLY A 157 26.80 30.47 25.16
C GLY A 157 27.29 30.97 23.79
N ASN A 158 28.55 31.34 23.69
CA ASN A 158 29.17 31.83 22.44
C ASN A 158 29.68 30.68 21.53
N ALA A 159 29.73 29.46 22.03
CA ALA A 159 30.19 28.30 21.26
C ALA A 159 29.09 27.76 20.32
N LYS A 160 29.48 27.40 19.11
CA LYS A 160 28.58 26.80 18.09
C LYS A 160 29.22 25.53 17.53
N ARG A 161 28.35 24.57 17.16
CA ARG A 161 28.70 23.41 16.31
C ARG A 161 27.64 23.24 15.25
N VAL A 162 28.08 22.75 14.11
CA VAL A 162 27.21 22.57 12.93
C VAL A 162 27.33 21.14 12.44
N GLN A 163 26.20 20.57 12.01
CA GLN A 163 26.10 19.34 11.24
C GLN A 163 25.28 19.63 9.98
N ASN A 164 25.75 19.15 8.84
CA ASN A 164 25.00 19.18 7.58
C ASN A 164 24.54 17.76 7.25
N LEU A 165 23.31 17.64 6.78
CA LEU A 165 22.69 16.39 6.33
C LEU A 165 22.10 16.64 4.95
N THR A 166 22.29 15.69 4.04
CA THR A 166 21.54 15.66 2.77
C THR A 166 20.24 14.92 2.97
N ALA A 167 19.19 15.36 2.32
CA ALA A 167 17.86 14.78 2.41
C ALA A 167 17.15 14.84 1.05
N THR A 168 16.62 13.70 0.60
CA THR A 168 15.67 13.65 -0.49
C THR A 168 14.28 13.47 0.12
N VAL A 169 13.45 14.50 0.03
CA VAL A 169 12.05 14.46 0.43
C VAL A 169 11.26 13.88 -0.73
N LYS A 170 10.69 12.69 -0.53
CA LYS A 170 9.90 11.97 -1.54
C LYS A 170 8.69 11.32 -0.88
N ASN A 171 7.53 11.54 -1.49
CA ASN A 171 6.32 10.81 -1.19
C ASN A 171 5.92 10.00 -2.42
N TYR A 172 5.95 8.69 -2.32
CA TYR A 172 5.53 7.82 -3.41
C TYR A 172 4.01 7.84 -3.54
N LEU A 173 3.50 8.24 -4.70
CA LEU A 173 2.09 8.08 -5.01
C LEU A 173 1.87 6.68 -5.56
N MET A 174 1.21 5.84 -4.77
CA MET A 174 0.79 4.50 -5.16
C MET A 174 -0.70 4.51 -5.50
N VAL A 175 -1.04 3.94 -6.65
CA VAL A 175 -2.43 3.80 -7.11
C VAL A 175 -2.73 2.32 -7.28
N ALA A 176 -3.87 1.88 -6.75
CA ALA A 176 -4.37 0.51 -6.90
C ALA A 176 -5.69 0.52 -7.68
N LEU A 177 -5.64 -0.06 -8.86
CA LEU A 177 -6.79 -0.31 -9.75
C LEU A 177 -7.10 -1.81 -9.79
N GLY A 178 -8.28 -2.14 -10.27
CA GLY A 178 -8.60 -3.52 -10.57
C GLY A 178 -9.95 -3.99 -10.06
N ASP A 179 -10.02 -5.30 -9.90
CA ASP A 179 -11.21 -6.07 -9.52
C ASP A 179 -11.19 -6.49 -8.03
N SER A 180 -11.94 -7.52 -7.70
CA SER A 180 -12.09 -8.06 -6.35
C SER A 180 -10.79 -8.59 -5.74
N TYR A 181 -9.87 -9.12 -6.56
CA TYR A 181 -8.57 -9.59 -6.06
C TYR A 181 -7.68 -8.43 -5.59
N ALA A 182 -7.80 -7.28 -6.25
CA ALA A 182 -7.13 -6.07 -5.82
C ALA A 182 -7.89 -5.35 -4.70
N SER A 183 -9.24 -5.37 -4.67
CA SER A 183 -10.02 -4.66 -3.65
C SER A 183 -9.90 -5.27 -2.25
N GLY A 184 -9.47 -6.53 -2.14
CA GLY A 184 -9.40 -7.26 -0.88
C GLY A 184 -10.71 -7.96 -0.52
N GLU A 185 -11.57 -8.27 -1.50
CA GLU A 185 -12.82 -9.00 -1.29
C GLU A 185 -12.60 -10.27 -0.47
N GLY A 186 -13.53 -10.57 0.43
CA GLY A 186 -13.40 -11.65 1.41
C GLY A 186 -12.72 -11.25 2.72
N ASN A 187 -12.09 -10.07 2.79
CA ASN A 187 -11.31 -9.63 3.95
C ASN A 187 -11.79 -8.30 4.51
N PRO A 188 -13.05 -8.20 5.00
CA PRO A 188 -13.49 -6.97 5.67
C PRO A 188 -12.60 -6.67 6.87
N ARG A 189 -12.59 -5.43 7.34
CA ARG A 189 -11.76 -5.00 8.48
C ARG A 189 -12.02 -5.82 9.75
N ASN A 190 -13.23 -6.31 9.94
CA ASN A 190 -13.67 -7.11 11.08
C ASN A 190 -13.75 -8.62 10.77
N ILE A 191 -12.90 -9.14 9.91
CA ILE A 191 -12.89 -10.55 9.48
C ILE A 191 -12.79 -11.52 10.67
N GLU A 192 -12.12 -11.14 11.75
CA GLU A 192 -12.00 -11.95 12.97
C GLU A 192 -13.35 -12.21 13.64
N ALA A 193 -14.28 -11.23 13.56
CA ALA A 193 -15.64 -11.42 14.07
C ALA A 193 -16.40 -12.47 13.25
N TRP A 194 -16.20 -12.52 11.93
CA TRP A 194 -16.78 -13.56 11.09
C TRP A 194 -16.24 -14.95 11.42
N LEU A 195 -14.93 -15.07 11.63
CA LEU A 195 -14.29 -16.34 11.99
C LEU A 195 -14.74 -16.89 13.34
N THR A 196 -15.17 -16.02 14.26
CA THR A 196 -15.50 -16.37 15.65
C THR A 196 -17.00 -16.32 15.98
N GLN A 197 -17.82 -15.61 15.21
CA GLN A 197 -19.22 -15.30 15.52
C GLN A 197 -20.15 -15.65 14.36
N ALA A 198 -20.18 -16.90 13.94
CA ALA A 198 -21.09 -17.36 12.90
C ALA A 198 -22.55 -17.02 13.25
N GLY A 199 -23.21 -16.19 12.43
CA GLY A 199 -24.64 -15.84 12.53
C GLY A 199 -24.98 -14.40 12.92
N SER A 200 -24.01 -13.58 13.36
CA SER A 200 -24.23 -12.16 13.70
C SER A 200 -23.22 -11.23 13.04
N PHE A 201 -22.63 -11.68 11.93
CA PHE A 201 -21.56 -10.93 11.26
C PHE A 201 -22.13 -9.97 10.22
N SER A 202 -21.81 -8.68 10.39
CA SER A 202 -21.95 -7.67 9.35
C SER A 202 -20.56 -7.26 8.90
N PRO A 203 -20.17 -7.53 7.64
CA PRO A 203 -18.85 -7.14 7.16
C PRO A 203 -18.70 -5.62 7.20
N TYR A 204 -17.50 -5.17 7.56
CA TYR A 204 -17.14 -3.76 7.59
C TYR A 204 -16.03 -3.51 6.56
N TRP A 205 -16.37 -2.78 5.52
CA TRP A 205 -15.49 -2.45 4.41
C TRP A 205 -15.03 -0.98 4.46
N ASP A 206 -13.93 -0.67 3.82
CA ASP A 206 -13.54 0.71 3.53
C ASP A 206 -14.45 1.33 2.46
N ASP A 207 -15.02 0.50 1.59
CA ASP A 207 -16.06 0.83 0.63
C ASP A 207 -16.94 -0.39 0.41
N ASP A 208 -18.19 -0.34 0.87
CA ASP A 208 -19.13 -1.46 0.78
C ASP A 208 -19.50 -1.82 -0.66
N GLY A 209 -19.61 -0.83 -1.55
CA GLY A 209 -19.98 -1.05 -2.94
C GLY A 209 -18.91 -1.81 -3.73
N CYS A 210 -17.66 -1.65 -3.34
CA CYS A 210 -16.51 -2.25 -3.99
C CYS A 210 -15.89 -3.42 -3.20
N ASN A 211 -16.42 -3.80 -2.05
CA ASN A 211 -15.80 -4.73 -1.11
C ASN A 211 -14.31 -4.41 -0.89
N ARG A 212 -14.01 -3.11 -0.70
CA ARG A 212 -12.64 -2.62 -0.58
C ARG A 212 -12.20 -2.64 0.87
N SER A 213 -10.96 -3.11 1.10
CA SER A 213 -10.42 -3.23 2.45
C SER A 213 -8.94 -2.91 2.51
N ALA A 214 -8.52 -2.26 3.59
CA ALA A 214 -7.11 -2.08 3.93
C ALA A 214 -6.35 -3.41 4.11
N ARG A 215 -7.05 -4.53 4.22
CA ARG A 215 -6.46 -5.88 4.23
C ARG A 215 -6.12 -6.40 2.83
N GLY A 216 -6.51 -5.69 1.77
CA GLY A 216 -6.14 -6.02 0.40
C GLY A 216 -4.64 -5.89 0.14
N GLY A 217 -4.11 -6.73 -0.75
CA GLY A 217 -2.68 -6.79 -1.05
C GLY A 217 -2.06 -5.44 -1.44
N PRO A 218 -2.69 -4.61 -2.27
CA PRO A 218 -2.16 -3.29 -2.60
C PRO A 218 -2.00 -2.37 -1.38
N ALA A 219 -2.95 -2.38 -0.44
CA ALA A 219 -2.84 -1.59 0.79
C ALA A 219 -1.72 -2.11 1.69
N GLN A 220 -1.56 -3.42 1.79
CA GLN A 220 -0.45 -4.03 2.53
C GLN A 220 0.91 -3.74 1.89
N ALA A 221 0.99 -3.68 0.56
CA ALA A 221 2.20 -3.28 -0.14
C ALA A 221 2.56 -1.83 0.16
N ALA A 222 1.59 -0.92 0.17
CA ALA A 222 1.79 0.48 0.53
C ALA A 222 2.31 0.63 1.96
N LEU A 223 1.75 -0.11 2.92
CA LEU A 223 2.22 -0.10 4.30
C LEU A 223 3.65 -0.64 4.44
N ARG A 224 3.97 -1.74 3.74
CA ARG A 224 5.34 -2.31 3.72
C ARG A 224 6.35 -1.31 3.13
N LEU A 225 5.97 -0.62 2.06
CA LEU A 225 6.80 0.42 1.46
C LEU A 225 7.00 1.59 2.42
N GLU A 226 5.95 2.06 3.10
CA GLU A 226 6.01 3.09 4.13
C GLU A 226 6.97 2.70 5.27
N GLN A 227 6.91 1.45 5.73
CA GLN A 227 7.70 0.94 6.84
C GLN A 227 9.14 0.57 6.46
N SER A 228 9.47 0.48 5.17
CA SER A 228 10.78 0.03 4.68
C SER A 228 11.92 0.93 5.11
N SER A 229 11.65 2.21 5.30
CA SER A 229 12.65 3.19 5.73
C SER A 229 11.97 4.35 6.44
N PRO A 230 12.58 4.91 7.49
CA PRO A 230 12.07 6.12 8.14
C PRO A 230 12.12 7.36 7.21
N ARG A 231 12.66 7.23 6.02
CA ARG A 231 12.74 8.29 5.00
C ARG A 231 11.79 8.07 3.83
N THR A 232 10.99 7.02 3.87
CA THR A 232 9.94 6.73 2.89
C THR A 232 8.61 7.31 3.38
N SER A 233 7.81 7.81 2.46
CA SER A 233 6.43 8.24 2.68
C SER A 233 5.59 7.81 1.50
N VAL A 234 4.40 7.27 1.73
CA VAL A 234 3.51 6.73 0.71
C VAL A 234 2.12 7.31 0.84
N THR A 235 1.59 7.84 -0.25
CA THR A 235 0.16 8.15 -0.42
C THR A 235 -0.46 7.03 -1.24
N LEU A 236 -1.48 6.36 -0.72
CA LEU A 236 -2.22 5.33 -1.42
C LEU A 236 -3.57 5.87 -1.92
N ILE A 237 -3.80 5.73 -3.22
CA ILE A 237 -5.12 5.88 -3.86
C ILE A 237 -5.64 4.48 -4.16
N TYR A 238 -6.79 4.14 -3.62
CA TYR A 238 -7.32 2.78 -3.72
C TYR A 238 -8.67 2.81 -4.46
N ALA A 239 -8.65 2.55 -5.77
CA ALA A 239 -9.83 2.59 -6.62
C ALA A 239 -10.31 1.22 -7.10
N ALA A 240 -9.59 0.13 -6.78
CA ALA A 240 -10.00 -1.23 -7.13
C ALA A 240 -11.40 -1.54 -6.60
N CYS A 241 -12.20 -2.26 -7.39
CA CYS A 241 -13.63 -2.47 -7.12
C CYS A 241 -14.07 -3.88 -7.55
N SER A 242 -14.69 -4.62 -6.65
CA SER A 242 -15.20 -5.96 -6.90
C SER A 242 -16.09 -6.03 -8.16
N GLY A 243 -15.91 -7.05 -8.98
CA GLY A 243 -16.66 -7.23 -10.22
C GLY A 243 -16.20 -6.35 -11.39
N ALA A 244 -15.13 -5.56 -11.24
CA ALA A 244 -14.65 -4.72 -12.34
C ALA A 244 -14.16 -5.55 -13.52
N THR A 245 -14.47 -5.05 -14.73
CA THR A 245 -13.89 -5.47 -16.01
C THR A 245 -13.16 -4.30 -16.64
N VAL A 246 -12.46 -4.55 -17.76
CA VAL A 246 -11.83 -3.45 -18.52
C VAL A 246 -12.86 -2.39 -18.90
N ASP A 247 -14.00 -2.77 -19.42
CA ASP A 247 -15.03 -1.84 -19.89
C ASP A 247 -15.88 -1.25 -18.76
N ARG A 248 -16.19 -2.05 -17.73
CA ARG A 248 -16.95 -1.62 -16.54
C ARG A 248 -16.05 -1.71 -15.32
N GLY A 249 -15.67 -0.57 -14.81
CA GLY A 249 -14.71 -0.42 -13.73
C GLY A 249 -13.49 0.36 -14.20
N ILE A 250 -12.58 -0.22 -15.00
CA ILE A 250 -11.33 0.48 -15.37
C ILE A 250 -11.61 1.66 -16.30
N LEU A 251 -12.27 1.44 -17.45
CA LEU A 251 -12.52 2.45 -18.46
C LEU A 251 -13.94 3.03 -18.44
N GLY A 252 -14.86 2.45 -17.69
CA GLY A 252 -16.24 2.89 -17.62
C GLY A 252 -16.81 2.81 -16.20
N PRO A 253 -18.02 3.35 -15.98
CA PRO A 253 -18.69 3.30 -14.70
C PRO A 253 -19.04 1.86 -14.28
N GLN A 254 -19.19 1.66 -12.98
CA GLN A 254 -19.63 0.42 -12.36
C GLN A 254 -20.83 0.69 -11.44
N PRO A 255 -22.04 0.96 -12.01
CA PRO A 255 -23.18 1.43 -11.24
C PRO A 255 -23.65 0.48 -10.13
N ALA A 256 -23.52 -0.84 -10.34
CA ALA A 256 -23.87 -1.85 -9.35
C ALA A 256 -23.04 -1.73 -8.04
N ALA A 257 -21.85 -1.15 -8.13
CA ALA A 257 -20.98 -0.85 -7.00
C ALA A 257 -21.09 0.65 -6.57
N GLY A 258 -22.07 1.39 -7.07
CA GLY A 258 -22.22 2.82 -6.76
C GLY A 258 -21.23 3.74 -7.48
N ALA A 259 -20.34 3.20 -8.33
CA ALA A 259 -19.33 3.99 -9.05
C ALA A 259 -19.91 4.57 -10.35
N SER A 260 -20.12 5.89 -10.38
CA SER A 260 -20.70 6.62 -11.52
C SER A 260 -19.68 6.92 -12.63
N THR A 261 -18.40 6.78 -12.36
CA THR A 261 -17.29 7.03 -13.29
C THR A 261 -16.29 5.88 -13.30
N SER A 262 -15.42 5.85 -14.30
CA SER A 262 -14.34 4.85 -14.39
C SER A 262 -13.31 5.00 -13.28
N GLN A 263 -12.60 3.93 -12.91
CA GLN A 263 -11.49 3.99 -11.94
C GLN A 263 -10.40 4.98 -12.38
N VAL A 264 -10.11 5.06 -13.69
CA VAL A 264 -9.18 6.05 -14.25
C VAL A 264 -9.63 7.48 -13.91
N GLU A 265 -10.90 7.81 -14.15
CA GLU A 265 -11.42 9.16 -13.85
C GLU A 265 -11.55 9.43 -12.36
N GLN A 266 -11.89 8.42 -11.56
CA GLN A 266 -11.91 8.53 -10.10
C GLN A 266 -10.53 8.91 -9.57
N VAL A 267 -9.49 8.19 -9.97
CA VAL A 267 -8.10 8.50 -9.59
C VAL A 267 -7.71 9.88 -10.09
N ARG A 268 -7.96 10.19 -11.37
CA ARG A 268 -7.63 11.49 -11.96
C ARG A 268 -8.28 12.66 -11.19
N SER A 269 -9.52 12.50 -10.76
CA SER A 269 -10.22 13.52 -9.98
C SER A 269 -9.59 13.77 -8.61
N LEU A 270 -8.99 12.75 -8.00
CA LEU A 270 -8.33 12.86 -6.71
C LEU A 270 -6.93 13.47 -6.79
N ILE A 271 -6.14 13.10 -7.82
CA ILE A 271 -4.73 13.47 -7.89
C ILE A 271 -4.45 14.65 -8.84
N GLY A 272 -5.41 15.04 -9.66
CA GLY A 272 -5.21 16.12 -10.64
C GLY A 272 -4.05 15.83 -11.59
N THR A 273 -3.02 16.66 -11.54
CA THR A 273 -1.80 16.53 -12.34
C THR A 273 -0.64 15.88 -11.60
N ARG A 274 -0.84 15.42 -10.36
CA ARG A 274 0.22 14.73 -9.59
C ARG A 274 0.62 13.43 -10.29
N GLY A 275 1.91 13.21 -10.47
CA GLY A 275 2.45 12.04 -11.13
C GLY A 275 2.43 10.80 -10.22
N ILE A 276 2.04 9.67 -10.77
CA ILE A 276 2.01 8.36 -10.12
C ILE A 276 3.40 7.74 -10.19
N ASP A 277 3.89 7.17 -9.08
CA ASP A 277 5.15 6.44 -9.01
C ASP A 277 4.93 4.92 -9.16
N ILE A 278 3.84 4.40 -8.60
CA ILE A 278 3.53 2.97 -8.58
C ILE A 278 2.05 2.79 -8.90
N LEU A 279 1.74 1.99 -9.90
CA LEU A 279 0.37 1.61 -10.24
C LEU A 279 0.26 0.09 -10.22
N THR A 280 -0.59 -0.46 -9.36
CA THR A 280 -0.94 -1.88 -9.36
C THR A 280 -2.29 -2.07 -10.05
N ILE A 281 -2.45 -3.18 -10.77
CA ILE A 281 -3.71 -3.51 -11.44
C ILE A 281 -3.93 -5.02 -11.46
N SER A 282 -5.09 -5.48 -10.95
CA SER A 282 -5.62 -6.84 -11.13
C SER A 282 -6.87 -6.75 -11.97
N ILE A 283 -6.85 -7.29 -13.18
CA ILE A 283 -7.99 -7.18 -14.09
C ILE A 283 -7.96 -8.29 -15.13
N GLY A 284 -9.12 -8.72 -15.58
CA GLY A 284 -9.28 -9.71 -16.63
C GLY A 284 -10.07 -10.94 -16.19
N GLY A 285 -10.07 -11.29 -14.90
CA GLY A 285 -10.84 -12.43 -14.38
C GLY A 285 -12.33 -12.32 -14.66
N ASN A 286 -12.92 -11.16 -14.42
CA ASN A 286 -14.32 -10.89 -14.75
C ASN A 286 -14.56 -10.77 -16.26
N ASP A 287 -13.58 -10.24 -17.01
CA ASP A 287 -13.67 -10.16 -18.47
C ASP A 287 -13.77 -11.53 -19.11
N VAL A 288 -13.02 -12.53 -18.63
CA VAL A 288 -13.09 -13.90 -19.15
C VAL A 288 -14.23 -14.71 -18.57
N GLY A 289 -14.95 -14.20 -17.55
CA GLY A 289 -16.10 -14.88 -16.97
C GLY A 289 -15.74 -15.87 -15.85
N PHE A 290 -14.72 -15.59 -15.05
CA PHE A 290 -14.26 -16.49 -13.98
C PHE A 290 -15.39 -16.86 -13.00
N GLN A 291 -16.25 -15.92 -12.63
CA GLN A 291 -17.43 -16.22 -11.80
C GLN A 291 -18.37 -17.23 -12.46
N SER A 292 -18.55 -17.13 -13.78
CA SER A 292 -19.39 -18.05 -14.56
C SER A 292 -18.79 -19.47 -14.56
N VAL A 293 -17.47 -19.59 -14.64
CA VAL A 293 -16.74 -20.86 -14.48
C VAL A 293 -17.03 -21.45 -13.10
N LEU A 294 -16.77 -20.71 -12.03
CA LEU A 294 -16.95 -21.19 -10.66
C LEU A 294 -18.40 -21.67 -10.40
N THR A 295 -19.38 -20.86 -10.81
CA THR A 295 -20.79 -21.21 -10.63
C THR A 295 -21.15 -22.49 -11.36
N THR A 296 -20.65 -22.66 -12.59
CA THR A 296 -20.96 -23.84 -13.38
C THR A 296 -20.26 -25.08 -12.83
N CYS A 297 -18.99 -24.98 -12.46
CA CYS A 297 -18.24 -26.08 -11.83
C CYS A 297 -18.86 -26.53 -10.50
N ALA A 298 -19.45 -25.62 -9.74
CA ALA A 298 -20.16 -25.98 -8.51
C ALA A 298 -21.47 -26.75 -8.75
N LEU A 299 -21.99 -26.73 -9.98
CA LEU A 299 -23.29 -27.35 -10.33
C LEU A 299 -23.19 -28.54 -11.30
N ALA A 300 -22.09 -28.67 -12.03
CA ALA A 300 -21.90 -29.65 -13.07
C ALA A 300 -20.78 -30.65 -12.74
N ALA A 301 -21.00 -31.93 -12.98
CA ALA A 301 -20.02 -32.99 -12.73
C ALA A 301 -18.80 -32.96 -13.68
N ASN A 302 -18.93 -32.29 -14.83
CA ASN A 302 -17.84 -32.10 -15.80
C ASN A 302 -17.89 -30.65 -16.24
N CYS A 303 -17.22 -29.81 -15.51
CA CYS A 303 -17.25 -28.38 -15.68
C CYS A 303 -16.83 -27.88 -17.07
N PRO A 304 -15.71 -28.33 -17.67
CA PRO A 304 -15.25 -27.83 -18.96
C PRO A 304 -16.27 -27.93 -20.07
N THR A 305 -16.99 -29.06 -20.15
CA THR A 305 -17.95 -29.37 -21.21
C THR A 305 -19.38 -28.99 -20.86
N ALA A 306 -19.62 -28.52 -19.67
CA ALA A 306 -20.95 -28.09 -19.24
C ALA A 306 -21.35 -26.76 -19.90
N LYS A 307 -22.64 -26.59 -20.16
CA LYS A 307 -23.21 -25.30 -20.53
C LYS A 307 -23.18 -24.37 -19.35
N ALA A 308 -22.54 -23.22 -19.52
CA ALA A 308 -22.49 -22.21 -18.43
C ALA A 308 -23.88 -21.68 -18.11
N VAL A 309 -24.15 -21.48 -16.82
CA VAL A 309 -25.47 -21.03 -16.33
C VAL A 309 -25.60 -19.52 -16.25
N THR A 310 -24.48 -18.81 -16.29
CA THR A 310 -24.43 -17.34 -16.15
C THR A 310 -23.64 -16.66 -17.26
N LEU A 311 -23.94 -15.39 -17.51
CA LEU A 311 -23.14 -14.55 -18.40
C LEU A 311 -21.70 -14.35 -17.81
N PRO A 312 -20.72 -14.14 -18.67
CA PRO A 312 -20.82 -14.08 -20.13
C PRO A 312 -20.72 -15.46 -20.84
N LEU A 313 -20.39 -16.51 -20.10
CA LEU A 313 -20.09 -17.81 -20.73
C LEU A 313 -21.35 -18.57 -21.18
N SER A 314 -22.54 -18.26 -20.68
CA SER A 314 -23.80 -18.88 -21.12
C SER A 314 -24.15 -18.62 -22.59
N GLU A 315 -23.48 -17.67 -23.24
CA GLU A 315 -23.64 -17.42 -24.69
C GLU A 315 -22.92 -18.44 -25.58
N TYR A 316 -21.98 -19.21 -24.99
CA TYR A 316 -21.18 -20.21 -25.72
C TYR A 316 -21.74 -21.63 -25.55
N GLN A 317 -21.25 -22.57 -26.37
CA GLN A 317 -21.67 -23.96 -26.33
C GLN A 317 -21.39 -24.61 -24.96
N ASP A 318 -20.20 -24.41 -24.45
CA ASP A 318 -19.72 -24.88 -23.15
C ASP A 318 -18.75 -23.89 -22.50
N VAL A 319 -18.40 -24.17 -21.25
CA VAL A 319 -17.48 -23.30 -20.44
C VAL A 319 -16.12 -23.18 -21.10
N GLN A 320 -15.52 -24.28 -21.55
CA GLN A 320 -14.18 -24.28 -22.14
C GLN A 320 -14.13 -23.44 -23.42
N THR A 321 -15.08 -23.62 -24.32
CA THR A 321 -15.16 -22.85 -25.57
C THR A 321 -15.31 -21.36 -25.31
N GLY A 322 -16.21 -21.01 -24.41
CA GLY A 322 -16.43 -19.60 -24.04
C GLY A 322 -15.21 -18.96 -23.36
N LEU A 323 -14.63 -19.69 -22.44
CA LEU A 323 -13.45 -19.23 -21.71
C LEU A 323 -12.25 -18.96 -22.65
N GLN A 324 -11.95 -19.91 -23.55
CA GLN A 324 -10.85 -19.76 -24.52
C GLN A 324 -11.09 -18.59 -25.49
N ALA A 325 -12.33 -18.42 -25.99
CA ALA A 325 -12.67 -17.29 -26.83
C ALA A 325 -12.41 -15.93 -26.11
N ARG A 326 -12.79 -15.84 -24.84
CA ARG A 326 -12.64 -14.61 -24.08
C ARG A 326 -11.19 -14.36 -23.61
N ILE A 327 -10.44 -15.39 -23.26
CA ILE A 327 -8.99 -15.27 -23.01
C ILE A 327 -8.29 -14.75 -24.27
N GLY A 328 -8.66 -15.26 -25.46
CA GLY A 328 -8.10 -14.77 -26.72
C GLY A 328 -8.37 -13.28 -27.01
N GLN A 329 -9.45 -12.71 -26.47
CA GLN A 329 -9.79 -11.28 -26.59
C GLN A 329 -9.11 -10.39 -25.55
N LEU A 330 -8.67 -10.97 -24.42
CA LEU A 330 -8.17 -10.23 -23.27
C LEU A 330 -6.96 -9.34 -23.60
N PRO A 331 -5.94 -9.76 -24.38
CA PRO A 331 -4.82 -8.89 -24.73
C PRO A 331 -5.25 -7.59 -25.40
N ALA A 332 -6.21 -7.63 -26.31
CA ALA A 332 -6.74 -6.44 -26.96
C ALA A 332 -7.49 -5.53 -25.97
N SER A 333 -8.24 -6.12 -25.04
CA SER A 333 -8.93 -5.37 -23.99
C SER A 333 -7.94 -4.68 -23.05
N LEU A 334 -6.91 -5.39 -22.60
CA LEU A 334 -5.85 -4.81 -21.74
C LEU A 334 -5.05 -3.71 -22.46
N ALA A 335 -4.77 -3.88 -23.75
CA ALA A 335 -4.07 -2.87 -24.54
C ALA A 335 -4.83 -1.53 -24.62
N ARG A 336 -6.16 -1.53 -24.46
CA ARG A 336 -6.98 -0.30 -24.42
C ARG A 336 -6.77 0.53 -23.17
N ILE A 337 -6.30 -0.09 -22.07
CA ILE A 337 -6.01 0.62 -20.82
C ILE A 337 -4.69 1.37 -20.92
N ALA A 338 -3.72 0.83 -21.63
CA ALA A 338 -2.34 1.33 -21.64
C ALA A 338 -2.21 2.82 -21.96
N PRO A 339 -2.91 3.40 -22.96
CA PRO A 339 -2.83 4.84 -23.21
C PRO A 339 -3.23 5.69 -22.00
N CYS A 340 -4.13 5.18 -21.11
CA CYS A 340 -4.56 5.91 -19.94
C CYS A 340 -3.45 6.09 -18.89
N PHE A 341 -2.36 5.33 -18.98
CA PHE A 341 -1.23 5.39 -18.07
C PHE A 341 -0.08 6.20 -18.70
N GLY A 342 -0.19 7.52 -18.62
CA GLY A 342 0.80 8.45 -19.12
C GLY A 342 0.33 9.33 -20.28
N GLY A 343 -0.94 9.26 -20.68
CA GLY A 343 -1.44 10.07 -21.78
C GLY A 343 -2.94 9.98 -22.02
N PRO A 344 -3.44 10.68 -23.04
CA PRO A 344 -4.86 10.67 -23.38
C PRO A 344 -5.34 9.29 -23.82
N CYS A 345 -6.51 8.92 -23.38
CA CYS A 345 -7.14 7.63 -23.73
C CYS A 345 -8.63 7.76 -24.07
N THR A 346 -9.21 6.65 -24.51
CA THR A 346 -10.65 6.54 -24.77
C THR A 346 -11.30 5.69 -23.69
N LEU A 347 -12.29 6.25 -23.02
CA LEU A 347 -13.08 5.56 -22.02
C LEU A 347 -14.08 4.57 -22.66
N GLY A 348 -14.66 3.69 -21.83
CA GLY A 348 -15.58 2.66 -22.29
C GLY A 348 -16.84 3.18 -23.01
N ASN A 349 -17.26 4.41 -22.70
CA ASN A 349 -18.38 5.11 -23.38
C ASN A 349 -17.96 5.86 -24.65
N GLY A 350 -16.70 5.73 -25.09
CA GLY A 350 -16.14 6.45 -26.24
C GLY A 350 -15.65 7.87 -25.97
N SER A 351 -15.88 8.42 -24.78
CA SER A 351 -15.36 9.74 -24.42
C SER A 351 -13.83 9.75 -24.28
N LYS A 352 -13.22 10.94 -24.42
CA LYS A 352 -11.80 11.12 -24.23
C LYS A 352 -11.49 11.51 -22.80
N SER A 353 -10.44 10.89 -22.22
CA SER A 353 -9.85 11.27 -20.96
C SER A 353 -8.41 11.74 -21.19
N PRO A 354 -7.92 12.72 -20.43
CA PRO A 354 -6.49 13.05 -20.39
C PRO A 354 -5.64 11.90 -19.86
N GLY A 355 -6.26 10.88 -19.21
CA GLY A 355 -5.59 9.79 -18.54
C GLY A 355 -4.90 10.20 -17.25
N LEU A 356 -4.03 9.33 -16.78
CA LEU A 356 -3.26 9.50 -15.54
C LEU A 356 -1.85 9.99 -15.87
N VAL A 357 -1.31 10.88 -15.04
CA VAL A 357 0.07 11.32 -15.17
C VAL A 357 0.97 10.30 -14.47
N MET A 358 1.98 9.80 -15.19
CA MET A 358 2.98 8.88 -14.64
C MET A 358 4.32 9.62 -14.49
N ASN A 359 4.99 9.45 -13.36
CA ASN A 359 6.33 9.96 -13.14
C ASN A 359 7.36 9.23 -14.01
N VAL A 360 8.45 9.90 -14.33
CA VAL A 360 9.60 9.25 -15.00
C VAL A 360 10.07 8.09 -14.11
N GLY A 361 10.13 6.89 -14.69
CA GLY A 361 10.50 5.69 -13.97
C GLY A 361 9.38 5.09 -13.10
N ALA A 362 8.14 5.54 -13.25
CA ALA A 362 6.98 4.89 -12.64
C ALA A 362 6.87 3.41 -13.06
N SER A 363 6.27 2.62 -12.19
CA SER A 363 6.03 1.19 -12.45
C SER A 363 4.54 0.91 -12.59
N VAL A 364 4.17 0.21 -13.67
CA VAL A 364 2.85 -0.42 -13.80
C VAL A 364 3.00 -1.90 -13.49
N LEU A 365 2.28 -2.39 -12.49
CA LEU A 365 2.43 -3.69 -11.88
C LEU A 365 1.15 -4.53 -12.05
N PRO A 366 0.96 -5.23 -13.16
CA PRO A 366 -0.12 -6.20 -13.28
C PRO A 366 0.05 -7.31 -12.25
N MET A 367 -1.03 -7.63 -11.56
CA MET A 367 -1.10 -8.71 -10.58
C MET A 367 -1.76 -9.92 -11.22
N PRO A 368 -1.09 -11.08 -11.28
CA PRO A 368 -1.72 -12.33 -11.71
C PRO A 368 -2.68 -12.84 -10.62
N TYR A 369 -3.56 -13.73 -11.01
CA TYR A 369 -4.40 -14.48 -10.08
C TYR A 369 -3.57 -15.61 -9.46
N PRO A 370 -3.58 -15.78 -8.12
CA PRO A 370 -2.85 -16.86 -7.46
C PRO A 370 -3.43 -18.24 -7.79
N ASP A 371 -2.63 -19.29 -7.63
CA ASP A 371 -3.10 -20.65 -7.75
C ASP A 371 -3.96 -21.04 -6.53
N ILE A 372 -5.26 -21.19 -6.77
CA ILE A 372 -6.24 -21.59 -5.74
C ILE A 372 -6.61 -23.09 -5.83
N THR A 373 -5.93 -23.84 -6.69
CA THR A 373 -6.37 -25.17 -7.12
C THR A 373 -5.65 -26.34 -6.45
N ARG A 374 -4.63 -26.08 -5.61
CA ARG A 374 -3.78 -27.11 -5.03
C ARG A 374 -3.94 -27.26 -3.52
N ALA A 375 -4.01 -28.52 -3.08
CA ALA A 375 -3.93 -28.91 -1.69
C ALA A 375 -2.53 -28.68 -1.11
N ALA A 376 -2.39 -28.75 0.22
CA ALA A 376 -1.13 -28.54 0.93
C ALA A 376 0.01 -29.46 0.47
N ASN A 377 -0.28 -30.65 -0.04
CA ASN A 377 0.69 -31.59 -0.58
C ASN A 377 1.00 -31.40 -2.09
N GLY A 378 0.49 -30.33 -2.69
CA GLY A 378 0.66 -30.00 -4.11
C GLY A 378 -0.26 -30.76 -5.07
N SER A 379 -1.10 -31.68 -4.62
CA SER A 379 -2.10 -32.35 -5.47
C SER A 379 -3.23 -31.38 -5.84
N ALA A 380 -3.97 -31.70 -6.90
CA ALA A 380 -5.19 -30.95 -7.22
C ALA A 380 -6.21 -31.06 -6.09
N CYS A 381 -6.90 -29.96 -5.82
CA CYS A 381 -8.00 -29.93 -4.87
C CYS A 381 -9.14 -30.86 -5.30
N SER A 382 -9.93 -31.30 -4.35
CA SER A 382 -11.31 -31.73 -4.49
C SER A 382 -12.11 -31.00 -3.43
N TYR A 383 -13.10 -30.24 -3.84
CA TYR A 383 -13.84 -29.37 -2.93
C TYR A 383 -15.32 -29.31 -3.29
N LEU A 384 -16.18 -29.86 -2.45
CA LEU A 384 -17.61 -30.02 -2.71
C LEU A 384 -17.88 -30.82 -4.00
N THR A 385 -18.58 -30.21 -4.96
CA THR A 385 -18.93 -30.82 -6.25
C THR A 385 -17.83 -30.71 -7.30
N ILE A 386 -16.82 -29.85 -7.07
CA ILE A 386 -15.69 -29.61 -7.96
C ILE A 386 -14.63 -30.67 -7.67
N ASP A 387 -14.38 -31.53 -8.61
CA ASP A 387 -13.45 -32.66 -8.46
C ASP A 387 -11.98 -32.28 -8.83
N GLN A 388 -11.06 -33.24 -8.68
CA GLN A 388 -9.66 -33.04 -9.01
C GLN A 388 -9.41 -32.78 -10.50
N ALA A 389 -10.24 -33.33 -11.39
CA ALA A 389 -10.11 -33.10 -12.81
C ALA A 389 -10.50 -31.68 -13.20
N ASP A 390 -11.56 -31.13 -12.59
CA ASP A 390 -11.99 -29.74 -12.76
C ASP A 390 -10.93 -28.76 -12.25
N PHE A 391 -10.37 -29.01 -11.07
CA PHE A 391 -9.29 -28.16 -10.53
C PHE A 391 -8.00 -28.24 -11.36
N THR A 392 -7.66 -29.41 -11.87
CA THR A 392 -6.52 -29.58 -12.79
C THR A 392 -6.75 -28.80 -14.07
N TRP A 393 -7.94 -28.98 -14.68
CA TRP A 393 -8.33 -28.22 -15.86
C TRP A 393 -8.29 -26.70 -15.62
N ALA A 394 -8.88 -26.22 -14.53
CA ALA A 394 -8.89 -24.80 -14.19
C ALA A 394 -7.47 -24.24 -14.03
N ARG A 395 -6.59 -25.00 -13.39
CA ARG A 395 -5.19 -24.63 -13.25
C ARG A 395 -4.50 -24.49 -14.61
N ASP A 396 -4.59 -25.53 -15.42
CA ASP A 396 -3.84 -25.64 -16.67
C ASP A 396 -4.40 -24.72 -17.77
N THR A 397 -5.70 -24.45 -17.74
CA THR A 397 -6.40 -23.69 -18.76
C THR A 397 -6.62 -22.23 -18.39
N ILE A 398 -6.73 -21.92 -17.08
CA ILE A 398 -7.04 -20.55 -16.64
C ILE A 398 -5.82 -19.90 -15.98
N LEU A 399 -5.19 -20.57 -15.03
CA LEU A 399 -4.28 -19.91 -14.11
C LEU A 399 -2.80 -20.00 -14.49
N THR A 400 -2.35 -21.12 -15.07
CA THR A 400 -0.92 -21.35 -15.34
C THR A 400 -0.38 -20.36 -16.38
N PRO A 401 0.56 -19.47 -16.03
CA PRO A 401 1.04 -18.44 -16.95
C PRO A 401 2.02 -18.95 -18.00
N THR A 402 2.55 -20.17 -17.84
CA THR A 402 3.65 -20.70 -18.65
C THR A 402 3.42 -22.14 -19.09
N ALA A 403 4.02 -22.52 -20.21
CA ALA A 403 4.22 -23.93 -20.54
C ALA A 403 5.09 -24.59 -19.43
N PRO A 404 4.93 -25.89 -19.17
CA PRO A 404 5.36 -26.51 -17.93
C PRO A 404 6.87 -26.36 -17.68
N ASN A 405 7.24 -25.33 -16.97
CA ASN A 405 8.57 -25.24 -16.36
C ASN A 405 8.52 -24.28 -15.17
N PRO A 406 9.04 -24.73 -14.02
CA PRO A 406 8.92 -24.01 -12.78
C PRO A 406 9.80 -22.74 -12.75
N TYR A 407 9.23 -21.66 -12.20
CA TYR A 407 9.92 -20.40 -12.01
C TYR A 407 10.52 -20.25 -10.63
N PRO A 408 11.78 -19.85 -10.55
CA PRO A 408 12.26 -19.11 -9.40
C PRO A 408 12.60 -17.65 -9.70
N TYR A 409 12.14 -17.03 -10.80
CA TYR A 409 12.68 -15.73 -11.20
C TYR A 409 11.63 -14.61 -11.23
N GLN A 410 11.82 -13.63 -10.38
CA GLN A 410 11.20 -12.31 -10.44
C GLN A 410 12.17 -11.37 -11.17
N PRO A 411 11.85 -10.85 -12.37
CA PRO A 411 12.73 -9.89 -13.03
C PRO A 411 12.86 -8.63 -12.18
N SER A 412 14.07 -8.13 -12.06
CA SER A 412 14.33 -6.82 -11.47
C SER A 412 13.69 -5.73 -12.33
N ARG A 413 13.39 -4.58 -11.72
CA ARG A 413 12.79 -3.44 -12.40
C ARG A 413 13.52 -3.11 -13.70
N GLY A 414 12.81 -3.09 -14.82
CA GLY A 414 13.36 -2.81 -16.15
C GLY A 414 13.90 -4.00 -16.92
N GLN A 415 13.80 -5.23 -16.39
CA GLN A 415 14.14 -6.44 -17.13
C GLN A 415 12.92 -7.01 -17.85
N SER A 416 13.10 -7.39 -19.08
CA SER A 416 12.10 -8.08 -19.91
C SER A 416 11.89 -9.52 -19.44
N LEU A 417 10.65 -9.96 -19.33
CA LEU A 417 10.31 -11.37 -19.12
C LEU A 417 10.67 -12.19 -20.38
N ALA A 418 11.82 -12.82 -20.37
CA ALA A 418 12.31 -13.65 -21.48
C ALA A 418 11.80 -15.11 -21.40
N LEU A 419 10.47 -15.33 -21.21
CA LEU A 419 9.95 -16.65 -20.90
C LEU A 419 8.84 -17.07 -21.87
N PRO A 420 8.80 -18.38 -22.29
CA PRO A 420 7.69 -18.87 -23.10
C PRO A 420 6.40 -18.80 -22.27
N MET A 421 5.59 -17.77 -22.54
CA MET A 421 4.30 -17.57 -21.90
C MET A 421 3.22 -18.40 -22.62
N ASN A 422 2.34 -19.03 -21.86
CA ASN A 422 1.14 -19.64 -22.40
C ASN A 422 0.04 -18.57 -22.51
N SER A 423 0.02 -17.83 -23.61
CA SER A 423 -1.00 -16.79 -23.85
C SER A 423 -2.43 -17.32 -23.92
N GLY A 424 -2.62 -18.65 -23.96
CA GLY A 424 -3.94 -19.29 -23.94
C GLY A 424 -4.55 -19.40 -22.54
N THR A 425 -3.89 -18.88 -21.49
CA THR A 425 -4.43 -18.81 -20.13
C THR A 425 -4.63 -17.36 -19.70
N LEU A 426 -5.44 -17.12 -18.66
CA LEU A 426 -5.69 -15.80 -18.12
C LEU A 426 -4.38 -15.11 -17.68
N ASN A 427 -3.61 -15.77 -16.80
CA ASN A 427 -2.34 -15.20 -16.33
C ASN A 427 -1.31 -15.08 -17.46
N GLY A 428 -1.28 -16.02 -18.37
CA GLY A 428 -0.40 -15.96 -19.53
C GLY A 428 -0.74 -14.80 -20.49
N ALA A 429 -2.02 -14.53 -20.71
CA ALA A 429 -2.48 -13.37 -21.48
C ALA A 429 -2.10 -12.05 -20.78
N ILE A 430 -2.27 -11.97 -19.43
CA ILE A 430 -1.86 -10.82 -18.64
C ILE A 430 -0.34 -10.59 -18.77
N PHE A 431 0.47 -11.61 -18.59
CA PHE A 431 1.93 -11.48 -18.63
C PHE A 431 2.46 -11.13 -20.03
N THR A 432 1.92 -11.79 -21.06
CA THR A 432 2.30 -11.49 -22.45
C THR A 432 1.98 -10.04 -22.81
N THR A 433 0.78 -9.58 -22.43
CA THR A 433 0.36 -8.20 -22.69
C THR A 433 1.21 -7.22 -21.89
N ALA A 434 1.47 -7.51 -20.60
CA ALA A 434 2.33 -6.70 -19.76
C ALA A 434 3.74 -6.53 -20.35
N SER A 435 4.35 -7.62 -20.82
CA SER A 435 5.65 -7.59 -21.48
C SER A 435 5.65 -6.70 -22.73
N THR A 436 4.60 -6.83 -23.57
CA THR A 436 4.45 -6.03 -24.79
C THR A 436 4.29 -4.54 -24.48
N LEU A 437 3.63 -4.20 -23.38
CA LEU A 437 3.37 -2.82 -22.94
C LEU A 437 4.50 -2.22 -22.09
N GLY A 438 5.55 -2.97 -21.81
CA GLY A 438 6.64 -2.53 -20.94
C GLY A 438 6.22 -2.43 -19.45
N TRP A 439 5.17 -3.12 -19.07
CA TRP A 439 4.73 -3.23 -17.68
C TRP A 439 5.52 -4.33 -16.96
N ASN A 440 5.60 -4.24 -15.64
CA ASN A 440 6.36 -5.16 -14.80
C ASN A 440 5.41 -6.03 -13.95
N PRO A 441 4.95 -7.19 -14.44
CA PRO A 441 3.98 -8.02 -13.71
C PRO A 441 4.59 -8.60 -12.43
N VAL A 442 3.74 -8.75 -11.40
CA VAL A 442 4.12 -9.28 -10.09
C VAL A 442 4.13 -10.81 -10.13
N VAL A 443 5.09 -11.38 -10.84
CA VAL A 443 5.21 -12.85 -11.06
C VAL A 443 5.27 -13.63 -9.75
N GLY A 444 5.85 -13.02 -8.70
CA GLY A 444 5.98 -13.64 -7.39
C GLY A 444 4.66 -14.06 -6.74
N ILE A 445 3.52 -13.43 -7.11
CA ILE A 445 2.20 -13.85 -6.64
C ILE A 445 1.88 -15.27 -7.15
N TRP A 446 2.15 -15.55 -8.42
CA TRP A 446 1.97 -16.88 -8.98
C TRP A 446 2.98 -17.87 -8.38
N SER A 447 4.27 -17.54 -8.42
CA SER A 447 5.34 -18.43 -7.96
C SER A 447 5.17 -18.83 -6.49
N ALA A 448 4.75 -17.89 -5.64
CA ALA A 448 4.51 -18.19 -4.23
C ALA A 448 3.32 -19.15 -4.01
N SER A 449 2.30 -19.11 -4.88
CA SER A 449 1.08 -19.91 -4.70
C SER A 449 1.08 -21.21 -5.51
N GLY A 450 1.71 -21.25 -6.69
CA GLY A 450 1.54 -22.29 -7.69
C GLY A 450 2.76 -23.16 -7.99
N ASP A 451 3.95 -22.71 -7.60
CA ASP A 451 5.23 -23.30 -8.03
C ASP A 451 5.91 -24.18 -6.97
N SER A 452 5.37 -24.19 -5.76
CA SER A 452 5.91 -24.97 -4.66
C SER A 452 5.36 -26.42 -4.68
N SER A 453 6.12 -27.35 -4.13
CA SER A 453 5.63 -28.71 -3.81
C SER A 453 4.50 -28.71 -2.78
N THR A 454 4.20 -27.54 -2.18
CA THR A 454 3.12 -27.29 -1.23
C THR A 454 2.14 -26.29 -1.85
N GLY A 455 0.90 -26.69 -2.03
CA GLY A 455 -0.16 -25.80 -2.52
C GLY A 455 -0.82 -25.01 -1.39
N HIS A 456 -1.47 -23.94 -1.79
CA HIS A 456 -2.18 -23.03 -0.87
C HIS A 456 -3.62 -22.76 -1.35
N GLY A 457 -4.18 -23.63 -2.17
CA GLY A 457 -5.51 -23.49 -2.72
C GLY A 457 -6.62 -23.69 -1.69
N VAL A 458 -7.85 -23.66 -2.18
CA VAL A 458 -9.07 -23.67 -1.33
C VAL A 458 -9.21 -24.87 -0.42
N CYS A 459 -8.56 -25.98 -0.72
CA CYS A 459 -8.58 -27.22 0.05
C CYS A 459 -7.31 -27.47 0.88
N ALA A 460 -6.42 -26.50 0.99
CA ALA A 460 -5.15 -26.66 1.69
C ALA A 460 -5.27 -26.51 3.22
N ALA A 461 -6.47 -26.60 3.78
CA ALA A 461 -6.75 -26.47 5.21
C ALA A 461 -6.10 -25.23 5.83
N ASP A 462 -5.37 -25.37 6.94
CA ASP A 462 -4.73 -24.24 7.64
C ASP A 462 -3.67 -23.50 6.81
N SER A 463 -3.15 -24.12 5.76
CA SER A 463 -2.20 -23.48 4.86
C SER A 463 -2.86 -22.77 3.67
N ALA A 464 -4.20 -22.79 3.56
CA ALA A 464 -4.93 -22.14 2.46
C ALA A 464 -4.72 -20.62 2.45
N TRP A 465 -4.53 -20.08 1.25
CA TRP A 465 -4.47 -18.64 0.96
C TRP A 465 -5.72 -18.13 0.25
N ALA A 466 -6.67 -18.98 0.01
CA ALA A 466 -7.96 -18.64 -0.58
C ALA A 466 -9.10 -19.23 0.26
N PHE A 467 -10.22 -18.52 0.26
CA PHE A 467 -11.45 -19.05 0.83
C PHE A 467 -12.06 -20.11 -0.11
N GLY A 468 -12.70 -21.11 0.46
CA GLY A 468 -13.65 -21.96 -0.24
C GLY A 468 -14.97 -21.23 -0.51
N LEU A 469 -16.07 -21.97 -0.67
CA LEU A 469 -17.42 -21.38 -0.74
C LEU A 469 -17.81 -20.77 0.60
N THR A 470 -17.96 -19.47 0.67
CA THR A 470 -18.31 -18.75 1.92
C THR A 470 -19.82 -18.57 2.09
N GLY A 471 -20.61 -18.71 1.03
CA GLY A 471 -22.07 -18.48 1.06
C GLY A 471 -22.89 -19.42 1.96
N ILE A 472 -22.33 -20.55 2.37
CA ILE A 472 -23.00 -21.52 3.27
C ILE A 472 -23.18 -20.96 4.69
N THR A 473 -22.37 -19.96 5.07
CA THR A 473 -22.33 -19.34 6.40
C THR A 473 -23.03 -17.99 6.46
N GLY A 474 -23.73 -17.56 5.40
CA GLY A 474 -24.37 -16.24 5.32
C GLY A 474 -23.47 -15.11 4.83
N PHE A 475 -22.16 -15.33 4.69
CA PHE A 475 -21.22 -14.39 4.10
C PHE A 475 -20.99 -14.77 2.64
N THR A 476 -21.55 -14.02 1.71
CA THR A 476 -21.55 -14.37 0.27
C THR A 476 -20.34 -13.85 -0.49
N SER A 477 -19.68 -12.80 -0.01
CA SER A 477 -18.49 -12.25 -0.64
C SER A 477 -17.23 -13.02 -0.21
N GLY A 478 -16.28 -13.20 -1.13
CA GLY A 478 -14.98 -13.80 -0.84
C GLY A 478 -14.80 -15.25 -1.28
N SER A 479 -15.86 -15.95 -1.77
CA SER A 479 -15.69 -17.29 -2.31
C SER A 479 -14.62 -17.33 -3.39
N PHE A 480 -13.64 -18.23 -3.22
CA PHE A 480 -12.48 -18.39 -4.13
C PHE A 480 -11.56 -17.15 -4.24
N HIS A 481 -11.71 -16.19 -3.33
CA HIS A 481 -10.82 -15.03 -3.24
C HIS A 481 -9.68 -15.28 -2.24
N PRO A 482 -8.57 -14.57 -2.37
CA PRO A 482 -7.49 -14.66 -1.37
C PRO A 482 -8.00 -14.30 0.02
N ASN A 483 -7.70 -15.13 1.00
CA ASN A 483 -7.94 -14.84 2.42
C ASN A 483 -6.87 -13.86 2.96
N VAL A 484 -6.88 -13.58 4.27
CA VAL A 484 -5.91 -12.66 4.91
C VAL A 484 -4.46 -13.04 4.57
N LYS A 485 -4.11 -14.33 4.64
CA LYS A 485 -2.77 -14.83 4.30
C LYS A 485 -2.44 -14.65 2.83
N GLY A 486 -3.39 -14.91 1.95
CA GLY A 486 -3.24 -14.71 0.50
C GLY A 486 -3.03 -13.23 0.16
N GLN A 487 -3.80 -12.34 0.77
CA GLN A 487 -3.63 -10.90 0.58
C GLN A 487 -2.29 -10.40 1.13
N GLU A 488 -1.81 -10.96 2.25
CA GLU A 488 -0.48 -10.66 2.79
C GLU A 488 0.65 -11.06 1.82
N VAL A 489 0.53 -12.23 1.20
CA VAL A 489 1.48 -12.69 0.16
C VAL A 489 1.45 -11.75 -1.04
N ILE A 490 0.28 -11.38 -1.54
CA ILE A 490 0.13 -10.42 -2.64
C ILE A 490 0.83 -9.11 -2.29
N GLY A 491 0.58 -8.56 -1.10
CA GLY A 491 1.22 -7.32 -0.63
C GLY A 491 2.74 -7.42 -0.54
N ARG A 492 3.25 -8.54 -0.04
CA ARG A 492 4.68 -8.82 0.05
C ARG A 492 5.33 -8.90 -1.34
N GLU A 493 4.73 -9.61 -2.28
CA GLU A 493 5.29 -9.76 -3.62
C GLU A 493 5.26 -8.45 -4.42
N ILE A 494 4.21 -7.63 -4.26
CA ILE A 494 4.19 -6.27 -4.81
C ILE A 494 5.35 -5.45 -4.23
N ALA A 495 5.52 -5.46 -2.90
CA ALA A 495 6.57 -4.70 -2.23
C ALA A 495 7.99 -5.10 -2.72
N LYS A 496 8.25 -6.39 -2.95
CA LYS A 496 9.52 -6.87 -3.52
C LYS A 496 9.80 -6.28 -4.90
N VAL A 497 8.81 -6.24 -5.79
CA VAL A 497 8.96 -5.66 -7.15
C VAL A 497 9.25 -4.16 -7.07
N VAL A 498 8.69 -3.48 -6.10
CA VAL A 498 8.96 -2.05 -5.84
C VAL A 498 10.35 -1.83 -5.24
N GLY A 499 11.01 -2.87 -4.76
CA GLY A 499 12.36 -2.80 -4.20
C GLY A 499 12.39 -2.70 -2.66
N VAL A 500 11.35 -3.18 -2.01
CA VAL A 500 11.25 -3.31 -0.55
C VAL A 500 11.32 -4.79 -0.18
N GLN A 501 12.26 -5.15 0.68
CA GLN A 501 12.42 -6.53 1.18
C GLN A 501 11.76 -6.72 2.54
#